data_99be30c7697ec153404de5fbee034b59
#
_entry.id   99be30c7697ec153404de5fbee034b59
#
_cell.length_a   1.000
_cell.length_b   1.000
_cell.length_c   1.000
_cell.angle_alpha   90.00
_cell.angle_beta   90.00
_cell.angle_gamma   90.00
#
_symmetry.space_group_name_H-M   'P 1'
#
loop_
_entity.id
_entity.type
_entity.pdbx_description
1 polymer ?
#
loop_
_entity_poly.entity_id
_entity_poly.type
_entity_poly.pdbx_seq_one_letter_code
_entity_poly.pdbx_strand_id
1 'polypeptide(L)'
;MQTQMRVTIRMAVASALLLLPGASTAGTSYDGDWTTHMACEAHGETPAYKFEFPSTIKDGVFHGQHGEEGGPGYLVIDGKIADDGSAKLEAKGHVSQNHAHGVFAMKGNSYSYNIKAHFEETKGTGTRDEGAGILGRPCTFEFVKQAAAATPPPSQDAPPAAPADSKPPVAPRPN
;
A
#
# COMPACT_ATOMS: atom_id res chain seq x y z
N MET A 1 -12.84 21.62 -82.76
CA MET A 1 -13.87 21.30 -81.76
C MET A 1 -13.18 20.60 -80.60
N GLN A 2 -12.83 21.33 -79.49
CA GLN A 2 -12.23 20.80 -78.32
C GLN A 2 -13.28 20.80 -77.19
N THR A 3 -13.65 19.59 -76.73
CA THR A 3 -14.59 19.39 -75.64
C THR A 3 -13.84 19.40 -74.35
N GLN A 4 -14.00 20.44 -73.53
CA GLN A 4 -13.41 20.56 -72.20
C GLN A 4 -14.20 19.71 -71.19
N MET A 5 -13.64 18.69 -70.70
CA MET A 5 -14.19 17.81 -69.66
C MET A 5 -13.85 18.40 -68.28
N ARG A 6 -14.84 18.99 -67.60
CA ARG A 6 -14.70 19.52 -66.21
C ARG A 6 -14.80 18.37 -65.25
N VAL A 7 -13.69 18.02 -64.61
CA VAL A 7 -13.66 17.08 -63.47
C VAL A 7 -13.93 17.83 -62.16
N THR A 8 -15.08 17.54 -61.56
CA THR A 8 -15.45 18.10 -60.25
C THR A 8 -14.93 17.18 -59.14
N ILE A 9 -13.85 17.61 -58.47
CA ILE A 9 -13.31 16.89 -57.32
C ILE A 9 -14.15 17.26 -56.10
N ARG A 10 -14.91 16.29 -55.57
CA ARG A 10 -15.60 16.42 -54.27
C ARG A 10 -14.62 15.99 -53.19
N MET A 11 -14.13 16.95 -52.39
CA MET A 11 -13.39 16.66 -51.15
C MET A 11 -14.36 16.15 -50.09
N ALA A 12 -14.26 14.89 -49.76
CA ALA A 12 -14.90 14.30 -48.58
C ALA A 12 -13.99 14.57 -47.35
N VAL A 13 -14.44 15.44 -46.46
CA VAL A 13 -13.80 15.68 -45.17
C VAL A 13 -14.17 14.51 -44.24
N ALA A 14 -13.27 13.55 -44.09
CA ALA A 14 -13.42 12.50 -43.11
C ALA A 14 -12.99 13.04 -41.73
N SER A 15 -14.00 13.33 -40.88
CA SER A 15 -13.77 13.65 -39.47
C SER A 15 -13.33 12.38 -38.74
N ALA A 16 -12.03 12.23 -38.51
CA ALA A 16 -11.49 11.19 -37.61
C ALA A 16 -11.79 11.57 -36.17
N LEU A 17 -12.77 10.91 -35.53
CA LEU A 17 -12.93 10.91 -34.08
C LEU A 17 -11.72 10.20 -33.48
N LEU A 18 -10.79 10.94 -32.89
CA LEU A 18 -9.76 10.42 -32.02
C LEU A 18 -10.43 9.92 -30.73
N LEU A 19 -10.71 8.62 -30.65
CA LEU A 19 -10.95 7.92 -29.40
C LEU A 19 -9.63 7.96 -28.58
N LEU A 20 -9.52 8.94 -27.67
CA LEU A 20 -8.50 8.91 -26.63
C LEU A 20 -8.77 7.64 -25.78
N PRO A 21 -7.82 6.69 -25.68
CA PRO A 21 -7.93 5.64 -24.69
C PRO A 21 -7.96 6.34 -23.33
N GLY A 22 -9.09 6.25 -22.62
CA GLY A 22 -9.18 6.66 -21.23
C GLY A 22 -8.06 5.92 -20.49
N ALA A 23 -7.11 6.64 -19.91
CA ALA A 23 -6.19 6.08 -18.96
C ALA A 23 -7.04 5.55 -17.81
N SER A 24 -7.33 4.24 -17.84
CA SER A 24 -7.88 3.55 -16.68
C SER A 24 -6.86 3.74 -15.57
N THR A 25 -7.20 4.53 -14.56
CA THR A 25 -6.41 4.62 -13.33
C THR A 25 -6.54 3.29 -12.63
N ALA A 26 -5.67 2.37 -13.03
CA ALA A 26 -5.47 1.11 -12.35
C ALA A 26 -5.17 1.42 -10.89
N GLY A 27 -5.87 0.78 -10.00
CA GLY A 27 -5.53 0.78 -8.60
C GLY A 27 -6.57 1.33 -7.63
N THR A 28 -7.57 2.08 -8.04
CA THR A 28 -8.56 2.66 -7.11
C THR A 28 -9.45 1.63 -6.40
N SER A 29 -9.65 0.44 -6.97
CA SER A 29 -10.45 -0.63 -6.33
C SER A 29 -9.73 -1.26 -5.14
N TYR A 30 -8.40 -1.23 -5.12
CA TYR A 30 -7.59 -1.79 -4.05
C TYR A 30 -7.27 -0.76 -2.97
N ASP A 31 -7.40 0.53 -3.24
CA ASP A 31 -7.00 1.61 -2.34
C ASP A 31 -7.70 1.52 -0.97
N GLY A 32 -6.95 1.84 0.07
CA GLY A 32 -7.42 1.84 1.45
C GLY A 32 -6.38 1.30 2.44
N ASP A 33 -6.84 1.13 3.68
CA ASP A 33 -6.04 0.54 4.76
C ASP A 33 -6.15 -0.97 4.74
N TRP A 34 -5.03 -1.63 4.97
CA TRP A 34 -4.89 -3.08 4.94
C TRP A 34 -4.13 -3.57 6.18
N THR A 35 -4.31 -4.84 6.51
CA THR A 35 -3.44 -5.56 7.43
C THR A 35 -2.69 -6.63 6.65
N THR A 36 -1.38 -6.69 6.84
CA THR A 36 -0.53 -7.74 6.28
C THR A 36 -0.23 -8.78 7.35
N HIS A 37 -0.56 -10.04 7.07
CA HIS A 37 -0.17 -11.20 7.86
C HIS A 37 0.92 -11.95 7.07
N MET A 38 2.10 -12.07 7.67
CA MET A 38 3.21 -12.82 7.10
C MET A 38 3.47 -14.05 7.96
N ALA A 39 3.61 -15.21 7.35
CA ALA A 39 4.00 -16.45 8.01
C ALA A 39 5.18 -17.06 7.25
N CYS A 40 6.31 -17.27 7.95
CA CYS A 40 7.49 -17.93 7.42
C CYS A 40 7.71 -19.27 8.11
N GLU A 41 7.94 -20.32 7.33
CA GLU A 41 8.19 -21.67 7.86
C GLU A 41 9.56 -21.77 8.55
N ALA A 42 9.72 -22.79 9.38
CA ALA A 42 11.03 -23.13 9.91
C ALA A 42 11.98 -23.52 8.79
N HIS A 43 13.24 -23.09 8.86
CA HIS A 43 14.25 -23.42 7.87
C HIS A 43 15.61 -23.59 8.53
N GLY A 44 16.19 -24.79 8.43
CA GLY A 44 17.41 -25.15 9.17
C GLY A 44 17.20 -24.99 10.67
N GLU A 45 18.09 -24.27 11.33
CA GLU A 45 18.00 -23.96 12.77
C GLU A 45 17.10 -22.78 13.11
N THR A 46 16.59 -22.09 12.11
CA THR A 46 15.73 -20.91 12.34
C THR A 46 14.28 -21.34 12.49
N PRO A 47 13.63 -21.05 13.64
CA PRO A 47 12.24 -21.43 13.87
C PRO A 47 11.27 -20.67 12.95
N ALA A 48 10.05 -21.20 12.80
CA ALA A 48 8.96 -20.51 12.15
C ALA A 48 8.59 -19.24 12.93
N TYR A 49 8.12 -18.21 12.20
CA TYR A 49 7.64 -16.97 12.81
C TYR A 49 6.52 -16.35 12.00
N LYS A 50 5.76 -15.48 12.67
CA LYS A 50 4.67 -14.72 12.06
C LYS A 50 4.80 -13.25 12.42
N PHE A 51 4.44 -12.38 11.49
CA PHE A 51 4.28 -10.95 11.73
C PHE A 51 2.89 -10.52 11.26
N GLU A 52 2.35 -9.54 11.97
CA GLU A 52 1.14 -8.82 11.58
C GLU A 52 1.44 -7.33 11.69
N PHE A 53 1.13 -6.55 10.66
CA PHE A 53 1.43 -5.13 10.62
C PHE A 53 0.50 -4.39 9.67
N PRO A 54 0.29 -3.07 9.93
CA PRO A 54 -0.51 -2.23 9.06
C PRO A 54 0.16 -2.04 7.70
N SER A 55 -0.66 -1.89 6.68
CA SER A 55 -0.27 -1.56 5.32
C SER A 55 -1.33 -0.69 4.66
N THR A 56 -0.97 -0.03 3.57
CA THR A 56 -1.87 0.83 2.81
C THR A 56 -1.69 0.56 1.32
N ILE A 57 -2.76 0.77 0.59
CA ILE A 57 -2.69 0.88 -0.88
C ILE A 57 -3.22 2.25 -1.25
N LYS A 58 -2.44 3.00 -1.99
CA LYS A 58 -2.79 4.32 -2.50
C LYS A 58 -2.37 4.47 -3.95
N ASP A 59 -3.31 4.83 -4.81
CA ASP A 59 -3.09 4.95 -6.26
C ASP A 59 -2.46 3.67 -6.86
N GLY A 60 -2.89 2.49 -6.35
CA GLY A 60 -2.36 1.18 -6.72
C GLY A 60 -0.93 0.89 -6.24
N VAL A 61 -0.39 1.69 -5.34
CA VAL A 61 0.93 1.44 -4.72
C VAL A 61 0.72 0.87 -3.32
N PHE A 62 1.24 -0.32 -3.09
CA PHE A 62 1.26 -0.98 -1.79
C PHE A 62 2.45 -0.49 -0.98
N HIS A 63 2.21 -0.18 0.30
CA HIS A 63 3.22 0.08 1.32
C HIS A 63 2.83 -0.58 2.62
N GLY A 64 3.74 -1.36 3.22
CA GLY A 64 3.54 -1.98 4.53
C GLY A 64 4.82 -1.96 5.34
N GLN A 65 4.74 -1.70 6.66
CA GLN A 65 5.91 -1.59 7.52
C GLN A 65 5.70 -2.30 8.86
N HIS A 66 6.70 -3.09 9.26
CA HIS A 66 6.82 -3.72 10.55
C HIS A 66 8.07 -3.21 11.26
N GLY A 67 7.94 -2.82 12.54
CA GLY A 67 9.04 -2.33 13.36
C GLY A 67 9.46 -0.89 13.03
N GLU A 68 10.49 -0.43 13.74
CA GLU A 68 11.07 0.91 13.57
C GLU A 68 12.15 0.90 12.50
N GLU A 69 12.19 1.95 11.67
CA GLU A 69 13.17 2.07 10.59
C GLU A 69 14.61 1.97 11.12
N GLY A 70 15.42 1.15 10.45
CA GLY A 70 16.82 0.87 10.85
C GLY A 70 16.97 -0.03 12.08
N GLY A 71 15.88 -0.36 12.76
CA GLY A 71 15.90 -1.24 13.95
C GLY A 71 16.01 -2.73 13.60
N PRO A 72 16.39 -3.56 14.57
CA PRO A 72 16.39 -5.02 14.40
C PRO A 72 14.97 -5.54 14.22
N GLY A 73 14.74 -6.34 13.16
CA GLY A 73 13.42 -6.86 12.82
C GLY A 73 12.56 -5.90 11.99
N TYR A 74 13.12 -4.75 11.61
CA TYR A 74 12.47 -3.87 10.63
C TYR A 74 12.22 -4.60 9.31
N LEU A 75 11.05 -4.39 8.76
CA LEU A 75 10.66 -4.89 7.46
C LEU A 75 9.74 -3.85 6.79
N VAL A 76 10.09 -3.45 5.59
CA VAL A 76 9.24 -2.67 4.71
C VAL A 76 8.94 -3.47 3.44
N ILE A 77 7.72 -3.38 2.95
CA ILE A 77 7.27 -4.01 1.72
C ILE A 77 6.64 -2.94 0.85
N ASP A 78 7.15 -2.78 -0.36
CA ASP A 78 6.68 -1.81 -1.33
C ASP A 78 6.44 -2.45 -2.69
N GLY A 79 5.50 -1.89 -3.47
CA GLY A 79 5.32 -2.31 -4.85
C GLY A 79 4.06 -1.77 -5.51
N LYS A 80 3.92 -2.04 -6.79
CA LYS A 80 2.74 -1.66 -7.58
C LYS A 80 1.85 -2.86 -7.83
N ILE A 81 0.54 -2.62 -7.78
CA ILE A 81 -0.50 -3.57 -8.14
C ILE A 81 -0.96 -3.23 -9.56
N ALA A 82 -1.00 -4.22 -10.43
CA ALA A 82 -1.51 -4.08 -11.79
C ALA A 82 -3.06 -4.14 -11.80
N ASP A 83 -3.67 -3.77 -12.92
CA ASP A 83 -5.12 -3.71 -13.11
C ASP A 83 -5.80 -5.06 -12.85
N ASP A 84 -5.11 -6.15 -13.14
CA ASP A 84 -5.58 -7.51 -12.94
C ASP A 84 -5.37 -8.03 -11.50
N GLY A 85 -4.90 -7.17 -10.58
CA GLY A 85 -4.59 -7.53 -9.20
C GLY A 85 -3.23 -8.18 -9.01
N SER A 86 -2.49 -8.51 -10.05
CA SER A 86 -1.14 -9.07 -9.90
C SER A 86 -0.17 -8.01 -9.38
N ALA A 87 0.75 -8.43 -8.49
CA ALA A 87 1.76 -7.54 -7.94
C ALA A 87 3.10 -8.26 -7.75
N LYS A 88 4.17 -7.53 -8.02
CA LYS A 88 5.52 -7.89 -7.60
C LYS A 88 5.96 -6.87 -6.57
N LEU A 89 5.98 -7.30 -5.30
CA LEU A 89 6.38 -6.45 -4.19
C LEU A 89 7.84 -6.75 -3.82
N GLU A 90 8.56 -5.73 -3.33
CA GLU A 90 9.91 -5.85 -2.81
C GLU A 90 9.87 -5.68 -1.29
N ALA A 91 10.42 -6.66 -0.57
CA ALA A 91 10.59 -6.62 0.87
C ALA A 91 12.06 -6.29 1.19
N LYS A 92 12.28 -5.32 2.06
CA LYS A 92 13.60 -4.93 2.60
C LYS A 92 13.53 -4.90 4.12
N GLY A 93 14.58 -5.37 4.78
CA GLY A 93 14.56 -5.38 6.24
C GLY A 93 15.91 -5.63 6.87
N HIS A 94 15.87 -5.70 8.20
CA HIS A 94 17.03 -6.01 9.03
C HIS A 94 16.76 -7.25 9.90
N VAL A 95 17.75 -8.13 9.99
CA VAL A 95 17.65 -9.36 10.80
C VAL A 95 17.45 -9.01 12.28
N SER A 96 16.41 -9.56 12.93
CA SER A 96 16.18 -9.43 14.35
C SER A 96 17.09 -10.37 15.16
N GLN A 97 17.26 -10.09 16.45
CA GLN A 97 18.05 -10.96 17.35
C GLN A 97 17.50 -12.39 17.44
N ASN A 98 16.18 -12.52 17.44
CA ASN A 98 15.51 -13.81 17.64
C ASN A 98 15.51 -14.69 16.39
N HIS A 99 15.90 -14.14 15.25
CA HIS A 99 15.93 -14.83 13.95
C HIS A 99 17.34 -14.84 13.33
N ALA A 100 18.36 -14.41 14.07
CA ALA A 100 19.75 -14.43 13.64
C ALA A 100 20.37 -15.80 13.93
N HIS A 101 20.11 -16.77 13.04
CA HIS A 101 20.71 -18.10 13.13
C HIS A 101 21.62 -18.37 11.91
N GLY A 102 22.76 -18.97 12.17
CA GLY A 102 23.76 -19.31 11.15
C GLY A 102 24.76 -18.18 10.84
N VAL A 103 25.82 -18.53 10.12
CA VAL A 103 26.99 -17.68 9.84
C VAL A 103 26.68 -16.42 9.03
N PHE A 104 25.56 -16.37 8.32
CA PHE A 104 25.19 -15.23 7.46
C PHE A 104 24.08 -14.35 8.02
N ALA A 105 23.41 -14.79 9.09
CA ALA A 105 22.29 -14.08 9.70
C ALA A 105 22.74 -13.34 10.96
N MET A 106 23.68 -12.40 10.83
CA MET A 106 24.05 -11.56 11.96
C MET A 106 22.96 -10.51 12.21
N LYS A 107 22.68 -10.25 13.50
CA LYS A 107 21.76 -9.20 13.94
C LYS A 107 22.05 -7.89 13.22
N GLY A 108 21.01 -7.28 12.67
CA GLY A 108 21.09 -5.98 11.98
C GLY A 108 21.56 -6.06 10.53
N ASN A 109 21.96 -7.26 10.02
CA ASN A 109 22.23 -7.39 8.60
C ASN A 109 20.99 -7.10 7.76
N SER A 110 21.18 -6.31 6.72
CA SER A 110 20.12 -6.02 5.76
C SER A 110 19.85 -7.23 4.86
N TYR A 111 18.60 -7.39 4.48
CA TYR A 111 18.16 -8.39 3.50
C TYR A 111 17.11 -7.79 2.57
N SER A 112 16.96 -8.39 1.39
CA SER A 112 15.84 -8.10 0.50
C SER A 112 15.38 -9.37 -0.22
N TYR A 113 14.10 -9.39 -0.61
CA TYR A 113 13.51 -10.43 -1.45
C TYR A 113 12.27 -9.92 -2.17
N ASN A 114 11.84 -10.63 -3.21
CA ASN A 114 10.62 -10.33 -3.92
C ASN A 114 9.47 -11.19 -3.40
N ILE A 115 8.26 -10.64 -3.50
CA ILE A 115 6.99 -11.30 -3.21
C ILE A 115 6.16 -11.27 -4.49
N LYS A 116 5.69 -12.44 -4.93
CA LYS A 116 4.64 -12.54 -5.95
C LYS A 116 3.31 -12.53 -5.22
N ALA A 117 2.46 -11.55 -5.52
CA ALA A 117 1.17 -11.39 -4.89
C ALA A 117 0.05 -11.22 -5.89
N HIS A 118 -1.17 -11.47 -5.43
CA HIS A 118 -2.40 -11.18 -6.16
C HIS A 118 -3.42 -10.60 -5.19
N PHE A 119 -4.01 -9.47 -5.59
CA PHE A 119 -5.00 -8.73 -4.82
C PHE A 119 -6.38 -8.88 -5.47
N GLU A 120 -7.37 -9.10 -4.65
CA GLU A 120 -8.79 -8.93 -4.92
C GLU A 120 -9.27 -7.66 -4.21
N GLU A 121 -10.54 -7.31 -4.32
CA GLU A 121 -11.08 -6.06 -3.78
C GLU A 121 -10.89 -5.90 -2.26
N THR A 122 -10.98 -7.00 -1.50
CA THR A 122 -10.93 -6.96 -0.02
C THR A 122 -9.87 -7.87 0.60
N LYS A 123 -9.21 -8.70 -0.21
CA LYS A 123 -8.18 -9.63 0.26
C LYS A 123 -7.10 -9.79 -0.80
N GLY A 124 -5.95 -10.25 -0.37
CA GLY A 124 -4.86 -10.62 -1.27
C GLY A 124 -4.03 -11.74 -0.67
N THR A 125 -3.29 -12.42 -1.51
CA THR A 125 -2.34 -13.46 -1.10
C THR A 125 -1.01 -13.25 -1.79
N GLY A 126 0.07 -13.75 -1.18
CA GLY A 126 1.39 -13.67 -1.77
C GLY A 126 2.31 -14.75 -1.26
N THR A 127 3.38 -14.98 -1.99
CA THR A 127 4.47 -15.87 -1.60
C THR A 127 5.81 -15.22 -1.87
N ARG A 128 6.78 -15.49 -1.01
CA ARG A 128 8.17 -15.12 -1.27
C ARG A 128 8.63 -15.81 -2.55
N ASP A 129 9.20 -15.03 -3.48
CA ASP A 129 9.82 -15.58 -4.69
C ASP A 129 11.16 -16.25 -4.32
N GLU A 130 11.19 -17.56 -4.41
CA GLU A 130 12.34 -18.38 -4.00
C GLU A 130 13.52 -18.35 -4.98
N GLY A 131 13.47 -17.52 -6.02
CA GLY A 131 14.55 -17.43 -7.03
C GLY A 131 15.92 -16.97 -6.51
N ALA A 132 16.06 -16.71 -5.22
CA ALA A 132 17.26 -16.12 -4.61
C ALA A 132 18.06 -17.09 -3.72
N GLY A 133 18.29 -18.32 -4.17
CA GLY A 133 19.37 -19.18 -3.63
C GLY A 133 19.09 -19.90 -2.31
N ILE A 134 20.10 -20.60 -1.82
CA ILE A 134 20.16 -21.54 -0.68
C ILE A 134 19.64 -20.97 0.67
N LEU A 135 19.42 -19.65 0.77
CA LEU A 135 19.01 -18.97 1.99
C LEU A 135 17.53 -18.54 1.98
N GLY A 136 16.79 -18.88 0.94
CA GLY A 136 15.37 -18.56 0.83
C GLY A 136 14.52 -19.47 1.70
N ARG A 137 13.89 -18.90 2.77
CA ARG A 137 12.83 -19.63 3.47
C ARG A 137 11.49 -19.36 2.82
N PRO A 138 10.60 -20.34 2.74
CA PRO A 138 9.24 -20.11 2.27
C PRO A 138 8.50 -19.20 3.25
N CYS A 139 7.89 -18.14 2.71
CA CYS A 139 7.00 -17.26 3.45
C CYS A 139 5.73 -17.06 2.64
N THR A 140 4.59 -17.08 3.31
CA THR A 140 3.27 -16.76 2.79
C THR A 140 2.79 -15.43 3.35
N PHE A 141 2.00 -14.72 2.55
CA PHE A 141 1.42 -13.44 2.90
C PHE A 141 -0.08 -13.50 2.66
N GLU A 142 -0.82 -12.97 3.61
CA GLU A 142 -2.24 -12.69 3.50
C GLU A 142 -2.44 -11.19 3.73
N PHE A 143 -3.17 -10.55 2.83
CA PHE A 143 -3.50 -9.14 2.89
C PHE A 143 -5.00 -9.01 3.08
N VAL A 144 -5.44 -8.28 4.11
CA VAL A 144 -6.86 -8.10 4.44
C VAL A 144 -7.18 -6.61 4.46
N LYS A 145 -8.10 -6.19 3.60
CA LYS A 145 -8.55 -4.79 3.56
C LYS A 145 -9.37 -4.49 4.79
N GLN A 146 -9.05 -3.40 5.47
CA GLN A 146 -9.82 -2.93 6.60
C GLN A 146 -11.13 -2.30 6.12
N ALA A 147 -12.23 -2.59 6.82
CA ALA A 147 -13.45 -1.84 6.58
C ALA A 147 -13.18 -0.36 6.87
N ALA A 148 -13.61 0.53 5.97
CA ALA A 148 -13.53 1.95 6.23
C ALA A 148 -14.19 2.22 7.60
N ALA A 149 -13.47 2.86 8.52
CA ALA A 149 -14.04 3.23 9.82
C ALA A 149 -15.31 4.03 9.52
N ALA A 150 -16.47 3.51 9.96
CA ALA A 150 -17.71 4.25 9.85
C ALA A 150 -17.47 5.61 10.52
N THR A 151 -17.60 6.69 9.76
CA THR A 151 -17.54 8.03 10.30
C THR A 151 -18.53 8.07 11.46
N PRO A 152 -18.12 8.34 12.72
CA PRO A 152 -19.08 8.45 13.81
C PRO A 152 -20.17 9.43 13.38
N PRO A 153 -21.45 9.13 13.61
CA PRO A 153 -22.51 10.09 13.34
C PRO A 153 -22.15 11.39 14.05
N PRO A 154 -22.35 12.57 13.43
CA PRO A 154 -22.06 13.84 14.07
C PRO A 154 -22.78 13.83 15.43
N SER A 155 -22.02 14.04 16.52
CA SER A 155 -22.57 14.10 17.86
C SER A 155 -23.61 15.23 17.90
N GLN A 156 -24.89 14.88 17.91
CA GLN A 156 -26.02 15.83 17.95
C GLN A 156 -26.22 16.49 19.30
N ASP A 157 -25.38 16.16 20.31
CA ASP A 157 -25.45 16.69 21.65
C ASP A 157 -24.17 17.40 22.09
N ALA A 158 -23.78 18.46 21.34
CA ALA A 158 -22.93 19.47 21.94
C ALA A 158 -23.87 20.51 22.62
N PRO A 159 -23.88 20.63 23.99
CA PRO A 159 -24.63 21.69 24.64
C PRO A 159 -24.12 23.05 24.09
N PRO A 160 -25.01 24.05 23.94
CA PRO A 160 -24.58 25.37 23.49
C PRO A 160 -23.53 25.92 24.46
N ALA A 161 -22.43 26.41 23.91
CA ALA A 161 -21.36 27.02 24.68
C ALA A 161 -21.92 28.13 25.54
N ALA A 162 -21.73 28.02 26.88
CA ALA A 162 -22.11 29.05 27.82
C ALA A 162 -21.38 30.35 27.48
N PRO A 163 -22.03 31.51 27.57
CA PRO A 163 -21.40 32.79 27.28
C PRO A 163 -20.26 33.05 28.26
N ALA A 164 -19.09 33.36 27.70
CA ALA A 164 -17.91 33.77 28.46
C ALA A 164 -18.14 35.20 29.00
N ASP A 165 -18.72 35.31 30.19
CA ASP A 165 -18.75 36.55 30.92
C ASP A 165 -18.55 36.25 32.40
N SER A 166 -17.30 36.29 32.84
CA SER A 166 -16.93 36.39 34.26
C SER A 166 -15.61 37.11 34.39
N LYS A 167 -15.69 38.43 34.46
CA LYS A 167 -14.63 39.33 34.93
C LYS A 167 -14.13 38.87 36.30
N PRO A 168 -12.83 38.67 36.51
CA PRO A 168 -12.30 38.29 37.82
C PRO A 168 -12.48 39.41 38.83
N PRO A 169 -12.78 39.08 40.11
CA PRO A 169 -12.91 40.08 41.17
C PRO A 169 -11.54 40.69 41.49
N VAL A 170 -11.52 42.03 41.58
CA VAL A 170 -10.36 42.85 42.01
C VAL A 170 -10.17 42.61 43.53
N ALA A 171 -8.99 42.13 43.91
CA ALA A 171 -8.55 41.99 45.28
C ALA A 171 -8.30 43.38 45.91
N PRO A 172 -8.70 43.65 47.20
CA PRO A 172 -8.41 44.90 47.89
C PRO A 172 -6.95 44.99 48.30
N ARG A 173 -6.36 46.18 48.11
CA ARG A 173 -4.99 46.51 48.60
C ARG A 173 -4.99 46.66 50.12
N PRO A 174 -3.97 46.14 50.82
CA PRO A 174 -3.77 46.46 52.25
C PRO A 174 -3.16 47.85 52.41
N ASN A 175 -3.61 48.52 53.46
CA ASN A 175 -3.07 49.77 54.01
C ASN A 175 -1.68 49.53 54.62
#